data_8b8a4b98c0bdcdb996c674adc47466c1
#
_entry.id   8b8a4b98c0bdcdb996c674adc47466c1
#
_cell.length_a   1.000
_cell.length_b   1.000
_cell.length_c   1.000
_cell.angle_alpha   90.00
_cell.angle_beta   90.00
_cell.angle_gamma   90.00
#
_symmetry.space_group_name_H-M   'P 1'
#
loop_
_entity.id
_entity.type
_entity.pdbx_description
1 polymer ?
#
loop_
_entity_poly.entity_id
_entity_poly.type
_entity_poly.pdbx_seq_one_letter_code
_entity_poly.pdbx_strand_id
1 'polypeptide(L)'
;MANTNIKLLLRGETPRLIDEWQIAPKFWDAVRNEVDKRDDDGQFILTGSAVPPSYDEIFHTGTGRFAWLKLRTMSLWESGDSTGEVSLAKLFAADRTDYFVEGINPIDLEHLAYLTCRGGWPKALDKKSKQAALQQAFEYFEAVTRFDVSRVDGVNRDSELARRIMRSYARNQGSQATAGTILADIANNESTEVSENTIYSYIKALKKIFVIEDSTAWN
;
A
#
# COMPACT_ATOMS: atom_id res chain seq x y z
N MET A 1 9.14 9.71 -24.69
CA MET A 1 7.76 10.21 -24.94
C MET A 1 7.27 11.30 -23.95
N ALA A 2 7.90 11.48 -22.81
CA ALA A 2 7.43 12.44 -21.77
C ALA A 2 7.56 13.95 -22.11
N ASN A 3 8.19 14.31 -23.22
CA ASN A 3 8.24 15.70 -23.70
C ASN A 3 7.18 16.04 -24.75
N THR A 4 6.31 15.09 -25.09
CA THR A 4 5.15 15.33 -25.94
C THR A 4 4.17 16.20 -25.18
N ASN A 5 3.48 17.08 -25.85
CA ASN A 5 2.51 18.00 -25.25
C ASN A 5 1.46 17.23 -24.43
N ILE A 6 1.62 17.20 -23.11
CA ILE A 6 0.76 16.47 -22.14
C ILE A 6 -0.73 16.79 -22.38
N LYS A 7 -1.04 18.03 -22.79
CA LYS A 7 -2.43 18.44 -23.11
C LYS A 7 -3.05 17.61 -24.22
N LEU A 8 -2.26 17.10 -25.17
CA LEU A 8 -2.78 16.23 -26.23
C LEU A 8 -3.16 14.84 -25.68
N LEU A 9 -2.44 14.37 -24.66
CA LEU A 9 -2.72 13.08 -24.01
C LEU A 9 -3.98 13.11 -23.14
N LEU A 10 -4.43 14.29 -22.75
CA LEU A 10 -5.66 14.49 -21.95
C LEU A 10 -6.92 14.70 -22.83
N ARG A 11 -6.76 14.80 -24.17
CA ARG A 11 -7.89 14.96 -25.09
C ARG A 11 -8.60 13.63 -25.35
N GLY A 12 -9.89 13.69 -25.66
CA GLY A 12 -10.73 12.55 -26.03
C GLY A 12 -11.67 12.14 -24.92
N GLU A 13 -12.11 10.88 -24.97
CA GLU A 13 -13.13 10.34 -24.08
C GLU A 13 -12.66 10.22 -22.63
N THR A 14 -13.61 10.35 -21.71
CA THR A 14 -13.46 10.23 -20.26
C THR A 14 -14.51 9.24 -19.74
N PRO A 15 -14.25 8.58 -18.58
CA PRO A 15 -13.07 8.71 -17.71
C PRO A 15 -11.80 8.17 -18.35
N ARG A 16 -10.67 8.82 -18.11
CA ARG A 16 -9.37 8.43 -18.64
C ARG A 16 -8.43 8.00 -17.54
N LEU A 17 -7.87 6.79 -17.68
CA LEU A 17 -6.85 6.26 -16.79
C LEU A 17 -5.45 6.75 -17.21
N ILE A 18 -4.70 7.23 -16.24
CA ILE A 18 -3.28 7.59 -16.34
C ILE A 18 -2.54 6.75 -15.30
N ASP A 19 -1.89 5.70 -15.78
CA ASP A 19 -1.17 4.77 -14.92
C ASP A 19 0.26 5.24 -14.67
N GLU A 20 0.79 4.94 -13.47
CA GLU A 20 2.13 5.31 -13.01
C GLU A 20 2.41 6.83 -13.15
N TRP A 21 1.41 7.67 -12.79
CA TRP A 21 1.52 9.12 -12.96
C TRP A 21 2.73 9.73 -12.24
N GLN A 22 3.22 9.10 -11.16
CA GLN A 22 4.39 9.56 -10.40
C GLN A 22 5.69 9.53 -11.22
N ILE A 23 5.75 8.79 -12.33
CA ILE A 23 6.89 8.80 -13.27
C ILE A 23 6.96 10.11 -14.07
N ALA A 24 5.81 10.77 -14.25
CA ALA A 24 5.71 12.05 -14.93
C ALA A 24 4.82 13.01 -14.14
N PRO A 25 5.31 13.58 -13.02
CA PRO A 25 4.51 14.38 -12.07
C PRO A 25 3.80 15.59 -12.70
N LYS A 26 4.27 16.07 -13.84
CA LYS A 26 3.63 17.14 -14.63
C LYS A 26 2.19 16.82 -15.05
N PHE A 27 1.80 15.54 -15.07
CA PHE A 27 0.40 15.15 -15.31
C PHE A 27 -0.53 15.69 -14.23
N TRP A 28 -0.07 15.82 -13.00
CA TRP A 28 -0.87 16.34 -11.90
C TRP A 28 -1.46 17.72 -12.20
N ASP A 29 -0.59 18.69 -12.53
CA ASP A 29 -1.04 20.05 -12.86
C ASP A 29 -1.82 20.11 -14.17
N ALA A 30 -1.45 19.28 -15.15
CA ALA A 30 -2.15 19.23 -16.42
C ALA A 30 -3.58 18.70 -16.26
N VAL A 31 -3.77 17.64 -15.48
CA VAL A 31 -5.10 17.08 -15.17
C VAL A 31 -5.93 18.08 -14.38
N ARG A 32 -5.37 18.69 -13.33
CA ARG A 32 -6.05 19.73 -12.57
C ARG A 32 -6.58 20.85 -13.47
N ASN A 33 -5.72 21.38 -14.36
CA ASN A 33 -6.10 22.43 -15.28
C ASN A 33 -7.18 21.97 -16.29
N GLU A 34 -7.17 20.70 -16.66
CA GLU A 34 -8.16 20.17 -17.59
C GLU A 34 -9.52 19.95 -16.92
N VAL A 35 -9.53 19.49 -15.65
CA VAL A 35 -10.74 19.39 -14.82
C VAL A 35 -11.37 20.78 -14.61
N ASP A 36 -10.55 21.79 -14.25
CA ASP A 36 -11.03 23.17 -14.08
C ASP A 36 -11.68 23.74 -15.36
N LYS A 37 -11.26 23.30 -16.56
CA LYS A 37 -11.84 23.76 -17.82
C LYS A 37 -13.12 23.05 -18.21
N ARG A 38 -13.23 21.77 -17.86
CA ARG A 38 -14.40 20.96 -18.24
C ARG A 38 -15.55 21.13 -17.28
N ASP A 39 -15.27 21.58 -16.05
CA ASP A 39 -16.23 21.78 -14.96
C ASP A 39 -17.13 20.55 -14.72
N ASP A 40 -16.48 19.36 -14.72
CA ASP A 40 -17.16 18.06 -14.57
C ASP A 40 -16.29 17.11 -13.77
N ASP A 41 -16.92 16.26 -12.95
CA ASP A 41 -16.26 15.31 -12.06
C ASP A 41 -15.93 13.96 -12.76
N GLY A 42 -15.04 13.18 -12.14
CA GLY A 42 -14.75 11.81 -12.58
C GLY A 42 -14.05 11.68 -13.93
N GLN A 43 -13.47 12.76 -14.44
CA GLN A 43 -12.85 12.82 -15.77
C GLN A 43 -11.57 12.00 -15.90
N PHE A 44 -10.79 11.91 -14.82
CA PHE A 44 -9.48 11.26 -14.85
C PHE A 44 -9.28 10.37 -13.62
N ILE A 45 -8.59 9.26 -13.82
CA ILE A 45 -8.13 8.34 -12.77
C ILE A 45 -6.62 8.27 -12.88
N LEU A 46 -5.92 8.75 -11.84
CA LEU A 46 -4.47 8.65 -11.75
C LEU A 46 -4.11 7.49 -10.82
N THR A 47 -3.37 6.52 -11.32
CA THR A 47 -2.91 5.39 -10.52
C THR A 47 -1.39 5.41 -10.39
N GLY A 48 -0.88 4.89 -9.27
CA GLY A 48 0.54 4.80 -9.02
C GLY A 48 0.87 3.87 -7.85
N SER A 49 1.98 3.20 -7.96
CA SER A 49 2.48 2.24 -6.97
C SER A 49 3.35 2.89 -5.89
N ALA A 50 3.66 4.18 -6.01
CA ALA A 50 4.47 4.94 -5.08
C ALA A 50 4.08 6.42 -5.10
N VAL A 51 4.50 7.15 -4.05
CA VAL A 51 4.47 8.62 -4.10
C VAL A 51 5.58 9.13 -5.04
N PRO A 52 5.41 10.30 -5.69
CA PRO A 52 6.46 10.86 -6.52
C PRO A 52 7.78 11.00 -5.77
N PRO A 53 8.93 10.73 -6.42
CA PRO A 53 10.26 10.91 -5.81
C PRO A 53 10.52 12.37 -5.39
N SER A 54 10.03 13.32 -6.19
CA SER A 54 10.07 14.76 -5.92
C SER A 54 8.73 15.39 -6.25
N TYR A 55 8.36 16.39 -5.46
CA TYR A 55 7.19 17.24 -5.70
C TYR A 55 7.56 18.55 -6.41
N ASP A 56 8.81 18.75 -6.81
CA ASP A 56 9.31 19.99 -7.43
C ASP A 56 8.62 20.30 -8.76
N GLU A 57 8.10 19.28 -9.44
CA GLU A 57 7.33 19.42 -10.68
C GLU A 57 5.81 19.60 -10.47
N ILE A 58 5.37 19.62 -9.21
CA ILE A 58 3.96 19.81 -8.83
C ILE A 58 3.80 21.20 -8.21
N PHE A 59 3.22 22.10 -8.96
CA PHE A 59 3.08 23.51 -8.53
C PHE A 59 1.81 23.77 -7.70
N HIS A 60 0.84 22.84 -7.75
CA HIS A 60 -0.45 23.02 -7.07
C HIS A 60 -0.84 21.78 -6.28
N THR A 61 -1.42 21.97 -5.11
CA THR A 61 -1.84 20.88 -4.21
C THR A 61 -2.98 20.03 -4.77
N GLY A 62 -3.76 20.57 -5.73
CA GLY A 62 -4.94 19.88 -6.27
C GLY A 62 -6.13 19.82 -5.30
N THR A 63 -6.08 20.53 -4.16
CA THR A 63 -7.15 20.56 -3.17
C THR A 63 -8.50 20.91 -3.83
N GLY A 64 -9.53 20.12 -3.55
CA GLY A 64 -10.87 20.27 -4.10
C GLY A 64 -11.07 19.75 -5.54
N ARG A 65 -10.03 19.20 -6.18
CA ARG A 65 -10.09 18.62 -7.55
C ARG A 65 -9.74 17.14 -7.56
N PHE A 66 -9.04 16.63 -6.54
CA PHE A 66 -8.64 15.24 -6.44
C PHE A 66 -9.24 14.61 -5.19
N ALA A 67 -9.84 13.45 -5.36
CA ALA A 67 -10.16 12.52 -4.30
C ALA A 67 -9.06 11.45 -4.22
N TRP A 68 -8.63 11.12 -3.01
CA TRP A 68 -7.62 10.12 -2.77
C TRP A 68 -8.25 8.79 -2.37
N LEU A 69 -7.90 7.74 -3.10
CA LEU A 69 -8.27 6.38 -2.76
C LEU A 69 -7.01 5.54 -2.60
N LYS A 70 -6.81 5.00 -1.41
CA LYS A 70 -5.74 4.03 -1.16
C LYS A 70 -6.28 2.62 -1.41
N LEU A 71 -5.79 2.00 -2.48
CA LEU A 71 -6.10 0.61 -2.79
C LEU A 71 -5.18 -0.30 -1.97
N ARG A 72 -5.74 -1.06 -1.06
CA ARG A 72 -5.04 -2.05 -0.26
C ARG A 72 -5.13 -3.43 -0.90
N THR A 73 -4.38 -4.38 -0.38
CA THR A 73 -4.55 -5.80 -0.69
C THR A 73 -5.95 -6.27 -0.32
N MET A 74 -6.43 -7.33 -0.97
CA MET A 74 -7.77 -7.87 -0.74
C MET A 74 -7.95 -8.32 0.71
N SER A 75 -9.09 -7.98 1.27
CA SER A 75 -9.56 -8.52 2.55
C SER A 75 -9.96 -10.00 2.42
N LEU A 76 -10.13 -10.68 3.54
CA LEU A 76 -10.63 -12.07 3.54
C LEU A 76 -12.04 -12.19 2.95
N TRP A 77 -12.85 -11.13 3.03
CA TRP A 77 -14.17 -11.12 2.40
C TRP A 77 -14.06 -11.02 0.86
N GLU A 78 -13.20 -10.13 0.36
CA GLU A 78 -12.96 -9.98 -1.09
C GLU A 78 -12.32 -11.22 -1.71
N SER A 79 -11.49 -11.94 -0.96
CA SER A 79 -10.90 -13.21 -1.40
C SER A 79 -11.81 -14.43 -1.21
N GLY A 80 -13.01 -14.26 -0.65
CA GLY A 80 -13.98 -15.34 -0.43
C GLY A 80 -13.69 -16.23 0.77
N ASP A 81 -12.71 -15.85 1.60
CA ASP A 81 -12.32 -16.62 2.80
C ASP A 81 -13.11 -16.21 4.07
N SER A 82 -13.92 -15.16 4.01
CA SER A 82 -14.80 -14.71 5.10
C SER A 82 -16.26 -14.72 4.67
N THR A 83 -17.16 -15.14 5.57
CA THR A 83 -18.61 -15.12 5.36
C THR A 83 -19.21 -13.71 5.34
N GLY A 84 -18.53 -12.74 5.93
CA GLY A 84 -19.01 -11.37 6.07
C GLY A 84 -20.20 -11.22 7.04
N GLU A 85 -20.47 -12.22 7.89
CA GLU A 85 -21.55 -12.18 8.90
C GLU A 85 -21.35 -10.99 9.84
N VAL A 86 -20.12 -10.78 10.31
CA VAL A 86 -19.74 -9.61 11.10
C VAL A 86 -19.18 -8.53 10.18
N SER A 87 -19.76 -7.34 10.22
CA SER A 87 -19.40 -6.20 9.38
C SER A 87 -19.41 -4.91 10.20
N LEU A 88 -18.33 -4.14 10.09
CA LEU A 88 -18.25 -2.80 10.71
C LEU A 88 -19.37 -1.88 10.21
N ALA A 89 -19.71 -1.94 8.91
CA ALA A 89 -20.80 -1.14 8.37
C ALA A 89 -22.14 -1.49 9.01
N LYS A 90 -22.41 -2.77 9.25
CA LYS A 90 -23.61 -3.21 9.99
C LYS A 90 -23.56 -2.75 11.44
N LEU A 91 -22.39 -2.80 12.10
CA LEU A 91 -22.21 -2.30 13.46
C LEU A 91 -22.51 -0.81 13.61
N PHE A 92 -22.08 0.01 12.63
CA PHE A 92 -22.38 1.43 12.63
C PHE A 92 -23.82 1.77 12.24
N ALA A 93 -24.47 0.93 11.44
CA ALA A 93 -25.85 1.13 11.01
C ALA A 93 -26.89 0.59 12.01
N ALA A 94 -26.50 -0.31 12.91
CA ALA A 94 -27.42 -0.93 13.88
C ALA A 94 -27.82 0.05 14.98
N ASP A 95 -29.11 0.08 15.30
CA ASP A 95 -29.60 0.70 16.51
C ASP A 95 -29.07 -0.12 17.70
N ARG A 96 -28.39 0.53 18.64
CA ARG A 96 -27.46 -0.09 19.62
C ARG A 96 -28.08 -1.11 20.58
N THR A 97 -29.38 -1.28 20.60
CA THR A 97 -30.07 -2.09 21.61
C THR A 97 -30.17 -3.58 21.28
N ASP A 98 -30.08 -4.00 20.02
CA ASP A 98 -30.39 -5.38 19.62
C ASP A 98 -29.37 -6.04 18.68
N TYR A 99 -28.21 -5.43 18.42
CA TYR A 99 -27.22 -5.99 17.50
C TYR A 99 -26.27 -6.94 18.23
N PHE A 100 -26.49 -8.23 18.05
CA PHE A 100 -25.60 -9.27 18.52
C PHE A 100 -24.46 -9.46 17.51
N VAL A 101 -23.23 -9.19 17.94
CA VAL A 101 -22.04 -9.29 17.09
C VAL A 101 -21.40 -10.64 17.30
N GLU A 102 -21.93 -11.62 16.60
CA GLU A 102 -21.36 -12.97 16.65
C GLU A 102 -21.43 -13.59 15.25
N GLY A 103 -20.47 -14.44 14.96
CA GLY A 103 -20.40 -15.16 13.69
C GLY A 103 -19.45 -16.34 13.81
N ILE A 104 -19.72 -17.40 13.08
CA ILE A 104 -18.86 -18.58 13.03
C ILE A 104 -18.12 -18.56 11.68
N ASN A 105 -16.79 -18.60 11.74
CA ASN A 105 -15.97 -18.80 10.56
C ASN A 105 -15.41 -20.25 10.59
N PRO A 106 -15.60 -21.05 9.54
CA PRO A 106 -15.12 -22.42 9.48
C PRO A 106 -13.60 -22.54 9.24
N ILE A 107 -12.88 -21.44 9.19
CA ILE A 107 -11.41 -21.43 8.99
C ILE A 107 -10.72 -22.04 10.21
N ASP A 108 -10.00 -23.13 10.00
CA ASP A 108 -9.12 -23.72 11.00
C ASP A 108 -7.79 -22.94 11.09
N LEU A 109 -6.98 -23.27 12.09
CA LEU A 109 -5.72 -22.58 12.35
C LEU A 109 -4.70 -22.77 11.21
N GLU A 110 -4.67 -23.96 10.58
CA GLU A 110 -3.77 -24.23 9.45
C GLU A 110 -4.14 -23.38 8.24
N HIS A 111 -5.43 -23.27 7.95
CA HIS A 111 -5.92 -22.44 6.86
C HIS A 111 -5.67 -20.94 7.15
N LEU A 112 -5.87 -20.48 8.39
CA LEU A 112 -5.55 -19.11 8.79
C LEU A 112 -4.07 -18.79 8.62
N ALA A 113 -3.18 -19.71 9.01
CA ALA A 113 -1.74 -19.56 8.78
C ALA A 113 -1.41 -19.47 7.29
N TYR A 114 -2.03 -20.33 6.46
CA TYR A 114 -1.89 -20.25 5.01
C TYR A 114 -2.34 -18.88 4.46
N LEU A 115 -3.50 -18.39 4.85
CA LEU A 115 -4.02 -17.09 4.41
C LEU A 115 -3.10 -15.93 4.81
N THR A 116 -2.54 -15.98 6.01
CA THR A 116 -1.57 -14.99 6.49
C THR A 116 -0.31 -14.98 5.62
N CYS A 117 0.19 -16.15 5.24
CA CYS A 117 1.38 -16.27 4.39
C CYS A 117 1.10 -15.95 2.92
N ARG A 118 -0.07 -16.31 2.40
CA ARG A 118 -0.50 -16.00 1.03
C ARG A 118 -0.65 -14.49 0.81
N GLY A 119 -1.16 -13.80 1.83
CA GLY A 119 -1.55 -12.40 1.73
C GLY A 119 -2.79 -12.17 0.88
N GLY A 120 -3.12 -10.90 0.65
CA GLY A 120 -4.30 -10.47 -0.13
C GLY A 120 -3.99 -10.09 -1.58
N TRP A 121 -3.03 -10.69 -2.23
CA TRP A 121 -2.67 -10.40 -3.62
C TRP A 121 -3.64 -11.07 -4.60
N PRO A 122 -4.34 -10.33 -5.51
CA PRO A 122 -5.27 -10.92 -6.46
C PRO A 122 -4.67 -12.08 -7.27
N LYS A 123 -3.44 -11.90 -7.77
CA LYS A 123 -2.73 -12.95 -8.51
C LYS A 123 -2.45 -14.23 -7.72
N ALA A 124 -2.45 -14.18 -6.40
CA ALA A 124 -2.27 -15.38 -5.57
C ALA A 124 -3.52 -16.25 -5.57
N LEU A 125 -4.71 -15.66 -5.76
CA LEU A 125 -5.99 -16.37 -5.85
C LEU A 125 -6.13 -17.17 -7.14
N ASP A 126 -5.56 -16.67 -8.24
CA ASP A 126 -5.62 -17.33 -9.54
C ASP A 126 -4.65 -18.52 -9.68
N LYS A 127 -3.84 -18.79 -8.65
CA LYS A 127 -2.84 -19.86 -8.72
C LYS A 127 -3.48 -21.25 -8.58
N LYS A 128 -2.97 -22.21 -9.36
CA LYS A 128 -3.46 -23.59 -9.39
C LYS A 128 -3.15 -24.42 -8.13
N SER A 129 -2.23 -23.95 -7.28
CA SER A 129 -1.88 -24.65 -6.04
C SER A 129 -1.56 -23.66 -4.91
N LYS A 130 -1.74 -24.10 -3.65
CA LYS A 130 -1.36 -23.35 -2.46
C LYS A 130 0.11 -22.93 -2.49
N GLN A 131 1.00 -23.83 -2.93
CA GLN A 131 2.43 -23.56 -3.01
C GLN A 131 2.74 -22.44 -4.01
N ALA A 132 2.10 -22.43 -5.19
CA ALA A 132 2.28 -21.38 -6.18
C ALA A 132 1.73 -20.03 -5.68
N ALA A 133 0.66 -20.03 -4.87
CA ALA A 133 0.13 -18.83 -4.24
C ALA A 133 1.08 -18.25 -3.18
N LEU A 134 1.68 -19.09 -2.34
CA LEU A 134 2.72 -18.68 -1.37
C LEU A 134 3.96 -18.13 -2.08
N GLN A 135 4.37 -18.76 -3.18
CA GLN A 135 5.51 -18.29 -3.97
C GLN A 135 5.32 -16.87 -4.49
N GLN A 136 4.09 -16.49 -4.86
CA GLN A 136 3.76 -15.12 -5.29
C GLN A 136 4.05 -14.08 -4.21
N ALA A 137 3.69 -14.36 -2.96
CA ALA A 137 3.97 -13.46 -1.83
C ALA A 137 5.47 -13.36 -1.55
N PHE A 138 6.18 -14.49 -1.64
CA PHE A 138 7.63 -14.53 -1.47
C PHE A 138 8.36 -13.74 -2.55
N GLU A 139 7.97 -13.88 -3.82
CA GLU A 139 8.56 -13.11 -4.93
C GLU A 139 8.33 -11.60 -4.77
N TYR A 140 7.15 -11.20 -4.28
CA TYR A 140 6.88 -9.82 -3.96
C TYR A 140 7.80 -9.27 -2.86
N PHE A 141 7.96 -10.03 -1.77
CA PHE A 141 8.90 -9.68 -0.70
C PHE A 141 10.34 -9.51 -1.22
N GLU A 142 10.79 -10.42 -2.09
CA GLU A 142 12.10 -10.34 -2.74
C GLU A 142 12.23 -9.08 -3.61
N ALA A 143 11.23 -8.76 -4.41
CA ALA A 143 11.24 -7.57 -5.26
C ALA A 143 11.33 -6.28 -4.43
N VAL A 144 10.51 -6.16 -3.39
CA VAL A 144 10.52 -5.02 -2.48
C VAL A 144 11.89 -4.82 -1.83
N THR A 145 12.46 -5.88 -1.27
CA THR A 145 13.73 -5.78 -0.52
C THR A 145 14.94 -5.54 -1.42
N ARG A 146 14.94 -6.10 -2.64
CA ARG A 146 16.09 -5.99 -3.57
C ARG A 146 16.05 -4.73 -4.42
N PHE A 147 14.87 -4.26 -4.79
CA PHE A 147 14.73 -3.22 -5.80
C PHE A 147 13.95 -2.01 -5.32
N ASP A 148 12.71 -2.19 -4.88
CA ASP A 148 11.77 -1.10 -4.72
C ASP A 148 12.15 -0.15 -3.58
N VAL A 149 12.68 -0.69 -2.47
CA VAL A 149 13.11 0.09 -1.31
C VAL A 149 14.22 1.10 -1.64
N SER A 150 15.03 0.84 -2.66
CA SER A 150 16.08 1.76 -3.14
C SER A 150 15.59 2.66 -4.26
N ARG A 151 14.71 2.15 -5.15
CA ARG A 151 14.21 2.90 -6.31
C ARG A 151 13.30 4.07 -5.94
N VAL A 152 12.61 4.00 -4.81
CA VAL A 152 11.58 4.97 -4.41
C VAL A 152 12.11 6.41 -4.24
N ASP A 153 13.36 6.56 -3.89
CA ASP A 153 14.01 7.88 -3.68
C ASP A 153 15.47 7.90 -4.17
N GLY A 154 15.91 6.87 -4.88
CA GLY A 154 17.27 6.76 -5.42
C GLY A 154 18.37 6.51 -4.38
N VAL A 155 18.02 6.29 -3.12
CA VAL A 155 18.98 5.97 -2.06
C VAL A 155 19.31 4.48 -2.12
N ASN A 156 20.60 4.16 -2.32
CA ASN A 156 21.04 2.78 -2.29
C ASN A 156 20.91 2.20 -0.88
N ARG A 157 20.10 1.14 -0.73
CA ARG A 157 19.83 0.47 0.54
C ARG A 157 20.26 -0.99 0.49
N ASP A 158 20.82 -1.48 1.58
CA ASP A 158 21.18 -2.88 1.74
C ASP A 158 19.93 -3.77 1.83
N SER A 159 19.86 -4.78 0.97
CA SER A 159 18.69 -5.67 0.87
C SER A 159 18.55 -6.58 2.09
N GLU A 160 19.66 -6.99 2.72
CA GLU A 160 19.60 -7.83 3.92
C GLU A 160 19.09 -7.03 5.11
N LEU A 161 19.52 -5.77 5.26
CA LEU A 161 18.96 -4.89 6.27
C LEU A 161 17.47 -4.62 6.03
N ALA A 162 17.03 -4.44 4.77
CA ALA A 162 15.61 -4.32 4.44
C ALA A 162 14.82 -5.54 4.88
N ARG A 163 15.34 -6.75 4.64
CA ARG A 163 14.71 -8.02 5.09
C ARG A 163 14.59 -8.09 6.62
N ARG A 164 15.64 -7.71 7.33
CA ARG A 164 15.66 -7.70 8.81
C ARG A 164 14.63 -6.72 9.36
N ILE A 165 14.56 -5.52 8.80
CA ILE A 165 13.56 -4.51 9.19
C ILE A 165 12.15 -5.04 8.93
N MET A 166 11.87 -5.61 7.77
CA MET A 166 10.55 -6.15 7.46
C MET A 166 10.16 -7.32 8.38
N ARG A 167 11.09 -8.21 8.72
CA ARG A 167 10.86 -9.28 9.71
C ARG A 167 10.56 -8.73 11.10
N SER A 168 11.31 -7.70 11.52
CA SER A 168 11.06 -7.02 12.79
C SER A 168 9.68 -6.35 12.81
N TYR A 169 9.30 -5.70 11.73
CA TYR A 169 7.96 -5.16 11.56
C TYR A 169 6.87 -6.23 11.67
N ALA A 170 7.06 -7.39 11.02
CA ALA A 170 6.11 -8.50 11.11
C ALA A 170 5.93 -9.02 12.53
N ARG A 171 7.03 -9.09 13.33
CA ARG A 171 6.94 -9.46 14.76
C ARG A 171 6.21 -8.43 15.61
N ASN A 172 6.26 -7.17 15.21
CA ASN A 172 5.65 -6.04 15.93
C ASN A 172 4.33 -5.58 15.29
N GLN A 173 3.72 -6.38 14.42
CA GLN A 173 2.46 -6.06 13.75
C GLN A 173 1.35 -5.75 14.76
N GLY A 174 0.63 -4.66 14.54
CA GLY A 174 -0.47 -4.23 15.39
C GLY A 174 -0.04 -3.68 16.77
N SER A 175 1.25 -3.34 16.95
CA SER A 175 1.79 -2.74 18.14
C SER A 175 2.18 -1.26 17.93
N GLN A 176 2.54 -0.57 19.02
CA GLN A 176 3.06 0.81 18.97
C GLN A 176 4.60 0.82 18.75
N ALA A 177 5.09 0.07 17.78
CA ALA A 177 6.51 -0.02 17.51
C ALA A 177 7.08 1.27 16.92
N THR A 178 8.13 1.79 17.53
CA THR A 178 8.93 2.92 17.04
C THR A 178 10.15 2.43 16.26
N ALA A 179 10.87 3.34 15.59
CA ALA A 179 12.16 3.00 14.97
C ALA A 179 13.16 2.42 16.00
N GLY A 180 13.16 2.96 17.22
CA GLY A 180 13.98 2.42 18.33
C GLY A 180 13.56 1.01 18.74
N THR A 181 12.25 0.70 18.76
CA THR A 181 11.75 -0.67 19.02
C THR A 181 12.24 -1.65 17.96
N ILE A 182 12.14 -1.26 16.67
CA ILE A 182 12.63 -2.09 15.55
C ILE A 182 14.14 -2.29 15.63
N LEU A 183 14.89 -1.23 15.95
CA LEU A 183 16.34 -1.31 16.16
C LEU A 183 16.71 -2.29 17.28
N ALA A 184 16.05 -2.18 18.43
CA ALA A 184 16.29 -3.07 19.57
C ALA A 184 15.96 -4.55 19.24
N ASP A 185 14.85 -4.78 18.53
CA ASP A 185 14.47 -6.13 18.10
C ASP A 185 15.49 -6.73 17.12
N ILE A 186 16.01 -5.93 16.17
CA ILE A 186 17.07 -6.37 15.26
C ILE A 186 18.37 -6.67 16.04
N ALA A 187 18.80 -5.77 16.93
CA ALA A 187 20.02 -5.94 17.71
C ALA A 187 19.97 -7.19 18.63
N ASN A 188 18.81 -7.50 19.19
CA ASN A 188 18.62 -8.67 20.04
C ASN A 188 18.64 -10.01 19.27
N ASN A 189 18.24 -9.99 18.01
CA ASN A 189 18.13 -11.20 17.20
C ASN A 189 19.31 -11.39 16.23
N GLU A 190 20.03 -10.31 15.92
CA GLU A 190 21.08 -10.32 14.91
C GLU A 190 22.16 -9.29 15.27
N SER A 191 23.43 -9.71 15.29
CA SER A 191 24.58 -8.83 15.56
C SER A 191 24.74 -7.80 14.42
N THR A 192 24.20 -6.61 14.57
CA THR A 192 24.27 -5.57 13.55
C THR A 192 24.38 -4.20 14.20
N GLU A 193 25.43 -3.45 13.85
CA GLU A 193 25.57 -2.05 14.23
C GLU A 193 24.84 -1.16 13.19
N VAL A 194 23.62 -0.75 13.51
CA VAL A 194 22.79 0.13 12.66
C VAL A 194 22.28 1.27 13.51
N SER A 195 22.28 2.49 12.96
CA SER A 195 21.73 3.64 13.64
C SER A 195 20.20 3.69 13.53
N GLU A 196 19.53 4.30 14.53
CA GLU A 196 18.10 4.54 14.50
C GLU A 196 17.69 5.38 13.26
N ASN A 197 18.49 6.37 12.87
CA ASN A 197 18.26 7.17 11.67
C ASN A 197 18.24 6.31 10.40
N THR A 198 19.11 5.31 10.33
CA THR A 198 19.11 4.35 9.21
C THR A 198 17.79 3.56 9.18
N ILE A 199 17.36 3.01 10.32
CA ILE A 199 16.08 2.30 10.43
C ILE A 199 14.93 3.22 9.98
N TYR A 200 14.90 4.46 10.46
CA TYR A 200 13.88 5.43 10.08
C TYR A 200 13.86 5.70 8.56
N SER A 201 15.03 5.77 7.91
CA SER A 201 15.13 5.93 6.45
C SER A 201 14.47 4.78 5.68
N TYR A 202 14.68 3.52 6.13
CA TYR A 202 14.03 2.35 5.52
C TYR A 202 12.51 2.35 5.75
N ILE A 203 12.08 2.63 6.98
CA ILE A 203 10.66 2.76 7.32
C ILE A 203 9.98 3.77 6.40
N LYS A 204 10.59 4.95 6.23
CA LYS A 204 10.07 5.99 5.35
C LYS A 204 9.98 5.53 3.89
N ALA A 205 10.97 4.80 3.39
CA ALA A 205 10.95 4.25 2.04
C ALA A 205 9.82 3.21 1.87
N LEU A 206 9.68 2.26 2.82
CA LEU A 206 8.63 1.25 2.79
C LEU A 206 7.20 1.86 2.86
N LYS A 207 7.04 2.97 3.60
CA LYS A 207 5.77 3.73 3.61
C LYS A 207 5.49 4.39 2.26
N LYS A 208 6.50 4.95 1.60
CA LYS A 208 6.36 5.59 0.28
C LYS A 208 5.93 4.63 -0.83
N ILE A 209 6.25 3.35 -0.72
CA ILE A 209 5.83 2.28 -1.65
C ILE A 209 4.64 1.48 -1.11
N PHE A 210 3.96 1.97 -0.08
CA PHE A 210 2.75 1.39 0.50
C PHE A 210 2.88 -0.04 1.04
N VAL A 211 4.11 -0.48 1.37
CA VAL A 211 4.36 -1.80 1.96
C VAL A 211 3.96 -1.85 3.43
N ILE A 212 4.19 -0.75 4.15
CA ILE A 212 3.77 -0.57 5.54
C ILE A 212 2.97 0.71 5.69
N GLU A 213 2.08 0.73 6.66
CA GLU A 213 1.33 1.94 7.04
C GLU A 213 1.11 2.01 8.55
N ASP A 214 0.91 3.23 9.05
CA ASP A 214 0.50 3.42 10.43
C ASP A 214 -1.04 3.40 10.52
N SER A 215 -1.56 2.75 11.53
CA SER A 215 -2.95 2.90 11.94
C SER A 215 -3.01 4.02 12.97
N THR A 216 -3.60 5.15 12.60
CA THR A 216 -3.80 6.26 13.55
C THR A 216 -4.90 5.92 14.52
N ALA A 217 -4.81 6.47 15.74
CA ALA A 217 -5.90 6.35 16.71
C ALA A 217 -7.18 6.96 16.14
N TRP A 218 -8.30 6.34 16.45
CA TRP A 218 -9.61 6.92 16.19
C TRP A 218 -9.85 8.05 17.19
N ASN A 219 -10.05 9.28 16.69
CA ASN A 219 -10.40 10.46 17.49
C ASN A 219 -11.90 10.78 17.35
#